data_4075c1836ddbc01d68ed6226992ed936
#
_entry.id   4075c1836ddbc01d68ed6226992ed936
#
_cell.length_a   1.000
_cell.length_b   1.000
_cell.length_c   1.000
_cell.angle_alpha   90.00
_cell.angle_beta   90.00
_cell.angle_gamma   90.00
#
_symmetry.space_group_name_H-M   'P 1'
#
loop_
_entity.id
_entity.type
_entity.pdbx_description
1 polymer ?
#
loop_
_entity_poly.entity_id
_entity_poly.type
_entity_poly.pdbx_seq_one_letter_code
_entity_poly.pdbx_strand_id
1 'polypeptide(L)'
;NVNLNTFDKKIASDIALDIREAGRAKRDNQGKIIRDNDGKIIKVPGTLKHCKAVGWYIEEYKQAQVSINLTNYKKNSIHKTFEEVRKQARKRGVRVTGSEIVGLLPLDALVSSGKYYLKKQKRTTGLPESDLISIAISSLGLNDISIFDHNKKIIEILINTEKTSFSDMKLKSFINNISRETPTPGGGSVSALSAALGAALTSMVANLTYSKKGYESNRNMHIKRSEICQELLNEAMIMIDEDSRSYDEVINAFRLPKKNSEEIKIRQESIYTAT
;
A
#
# COMPACT_ATOMS: atom_id res chain seq x y z
N ASN A 1 13.17 -5.16 6.75
CA ASN A 1 13.94 -6.15 7.52
C ASN A 1 13.18 -7.48 7.57
N VAL A 2 13.88 -8.61 7.50
CA VAL A 2 13.25 -9.94 7.55
C VAL A 2 13.94 -10.77 8.65
N ASN A 3 13.15 -11.30 9.59
CA ASN A 3 13.63 -12.00 10.78
C ASN A 3 13.76 -13.49 10.52
N LEU A 4 14.79 -14.09 11.10
CA LEU A 4 15.11 -15.51 10.96
C LEU A 4 15.11 -16.20 12.33
N ASN A 5 14.65 -17.45 12.39
CA ASN A 5 14.69 -18.27 13.62
C ASN A 5 16.09 -18.82 13.92
N THR A 6 17.11 -17.99 13.84
CA THR A 6 18.50 -18.37 14.12
C THR A 6 19.27 -17.24 14.77
N PHE A 7 20.29 -17.58 15.56
CA PHE A 7 21.27 -16.66 16.14
C PHE A 7 22.45 -16.40 15.17
N ASP A 8 22.58 -17.23 14.13
CA ASP A 8 23.75 -17.18 13.25
C ASP A 8 23.64 -16.04 12.24
N LYS A 9 24.33 -14.93 12.56
CA LYS A 9 24.52 -13.78 11.66
C LYS A 9 25.07 -14.18 10.28
N LYS A 10 25.89 -15.24 10.20
CA LYS A 10 26.48 -15.65 8.92
C LYS A 10 25.42 -16.14 7.95
N ILE A 11 24.41 -16.86 8.44
CA ILE A 11 23.27 -17.29 7.61
C ILE A 11 22.52 -16.08 7.05
N ALA A 12 22.22 -15.07 7.88
CA ALA A 12 21.58 -13.86 7.41
C ALA A 12 22.44 -13.10 6.37
N SER A 13 23.76 -13.02 6.62
CA SER A 13 24.70 -12.39 5.68
C SER A 13 24.78 -13.13 4.36
N ASP A 14 24.79 -14.46 4.38
CA ASP A 14 24.79 -15.28 3.17
C ASP A 14 23.50 -15.12 2.36
N ILE A 15 22.34 -15.05 3.02
CA ILE A 15 21.06 -14.73 2.36
C ILE A 15 21.13 -13.35 1.73
N ALA A 16 21.61 -12.34 2.47
CA ALA A 16 21.74 -10.97 1.97
C ALA A 16 22.61 -10.88 0.71
N LEU A 17 23.74 -11.64 0.69
CA LEU A 17 24.63 -11.72 -0.47
C LEU A 17 23.95 -12.35 -1.69
N ASP A 18 23.08 -13.34 -1.48
CA ASP A 18 22.41 -14.04 -2.59
C ASP A 18 21.24 -13.24 -3.17
N ILE A 19 20.61 -12.38 -2.37
CA ILE A 19 19.44 -11.62 -2.84
C ILE A 19 19.81 -10.23 -3.38
N ARG A 20 20.83 -9.54 -2.83
CA ARG A 20 21.16 -8.16 -3.21
C ARG A 20 21.68 -8.06 -4.64
N GLU A 21 21.40 -6.97 -5.33
CA GLU A 21 21.81 -6.76 -6.73
C GLU A 21 23.31 -6.92 -6.96
N ALA A 22 24.13 -6.37 -6.07
CA ALA A 22 25.60 -6.48 -6.15
C ALA A 22 26.11 -7.93 -5.97
N GLY A 23 25.29 -8.81 -5.42
CA GLY A 23 25.61 -10.23 -5.23
C GLY A 23 26.80 -10.49 -4.33
N ARG A 24 27.49 -11.58 -4.61
CA ARG A 24 28.68 -12.04 -3.88
C ARG A 24 29.90 -12.21 -4.79
N ALA A 25 31.09 -12.23 -4.19
CA ALA A 25 32.32 -12.58 -4.90
C ALA A 25 32.23 -14.01 -5.45
N LYS A 26 32.60 -14.20 -6.73
CA LYS A 26 32.73 -15.51 -7.33
C LYS A 26 33.95 -16.21 -6.73
N ARG A 27 33.77 -17.49 -6.39
CA ARG A 27 34.87 -18.34 -5.85
C ARG A 27 35.13 -19.53 -6.77
N ASP A 28 36.36 -19.98 -6.79
CA ASP A 28 36.75 -21.23 -7.44
C ASP A 28 36.36 -22.45 -6.58
N ASN A 29 36.71 -23.64 -7.07
CA ASN A 29 36.44 -24.91 -6.39
C ASN A 29 37.17 -25.07 -5.04
N GLN A 30 38.21 -24.25 -4.81
CA GLN A 30 38.98 -24.23 -3.56
C GLN A 30 38.50 -23.12 -2.61
N GLY A 31 37.48 -22.36 -3.01
CA GLY A 31 36.86 -21.27 -2.19
C GLY A 31 37.61 -19.93 -2.32
N LYS A 32 38.62 -19.80 -3.16
CA LYS A 32 39.38 -18.56 -3.40
C LYS A 32 38.59 -17.62 -4.29
N ILE A 33 38.65 -16.32 -3.99
CA ILE A 33 37.97 -15.27 -4.76
C ILE A 33 38.63 -15.13 -6.13
N ILE A 34 37.81 -15.22 -7.18
CA ILE A 34 38.24 -15.03 -8.56
C ILE A 34 38.26 -13.52 -8.88
N ARG A 35 39.36 -13.09 -9.51
CA ARG A 35 39.58 -11.73 -10.00
C ARG A 35 39.75 -11.74 -11.52
N ASP A 36 39.41 -10.62 -12.15
CA ASP A 36 39.65 -10.38 -13.57
C ASP A 36 41.13 -9.98 -13.82
N ASN A 37 41.44 -9.70 -15.07
CA ASN A 37 42.79 -9.32 -15.49
C ASN A 37 43.27 -7.99 -14.89
N ASP A 38 42.34 -7.14 -14.46
CA ASP A 38 42.60 -5.84 -13.79
C ASP A 38 42.68 -5.98 -12.27
N GLY A 39 42.55 -7.19 -11.72
CA GLY A 39 42.56 -7.46 -10.29
C GLY A 39 41.22 -7.19 -9.58
N LYS A 40 40.17 -6.83 -10.31
CA LYS A 40 38.83 -6.60 -9.72
C LYS A 40 38.14 -7.91 -9.41
N ILE A 41 37.37 -7.93 -8.32
CA ILE A 41 36.60 -9.10 -7.90
C ILE A 41 35.48 -9.37 -8.89
N ILE A 42 35.47 -10.55 -9.49
CA ILE A 42 34.33 -11.02 -10.28
C ILE A 42 33.21 -11.37 -9.32
N LYS A 43 32.01 -10.83 -9.61
CA LYS A 43 30.81 -11.04 -8.77
C LYS A 43 29.81 -11.93 -9.49
N VAL A 44 29.08 -12.73 -8.69
CA VAL A 44 27.85 -13.40 -9.11
C VAL A 44 26.71 -12.50 -8.64
N PRO A 45 25.91 -11.92 -9.54
CA PRO A 45 24.80 -11.04 -9.16
C PRO A 45 23.78 -11.81 -8.30
N GLY A 46 23.12 -11.10 -7.40
CA GLY A 46 22.04 -11.67 -6.61
C GLY A 46 20.75 -11.80 -7.41
N THR A 47 19.74 -12.38 -6.78
CA THR A 47 18.46 -12.73 -7.43
C THR A 47 17.55 -11.54 -7.64
N LEU A 48 17.76 -10.42 -6.90
CA LEU A 48 16.88 -9.25 -6.91
C LEU A 48 17.61 -8.00 -7.42
N LYS A 49 17.04 -7.35 -8.43
CA LYS A 49 17.47 -6.01 -8.87
C LYS A 49 16.90 -4.94 -7.94
N HIS A 50 17.52 -3.75 -7.90
CA HIS A 50 17.11 -2.64 -7.05
C HIS A 50 16.99 -3.02 -5.56
N CYS A 51 17.87 -3.91 -5.11
CA CYS A 51 17.91 -4.44 -3.76
C CYS A 51 19.32 -4.34 -3.18
N LYS A 52 19.45 -3.62 -2.06
CA LYS A 52 20.64 -3.67 -1.20
C LYS A 52 20.28 -4.47 0.04
N ALA A 53 21.17 -5.34 0.49
CA ALA A 53 20.93 -6.15 1.67
C ALA A 53 22.21 -6.44 2.44
N VAL A 54 22.07 -6.56 3.76
CA VAL A 54 23.09 -6.96 4.71
C VAL A 54 22.46 -7.82 5.80
N GLY A 55 23.23 -8.80 6.30
CA GLY A 55 22.78 -9.62 7.43
C GLY A 55 23.41 -9.11 8.73
N TRP A 56 22.61 -9.08 9.78
CA TRP A 56 23.09 -8.82 11.14
C TRP A 56 22.38 -9.67 12.19
N TYR A 57 22.80 -9.52 13.42
CA TYR A 57 22.17 -10.08 14.58
C TYR A 57 21.66 -8.92 15.44
N ILE A 58 20.41 -9.02 15.86
CA ILE A 58 19.76 -8.04 16.72
C ILE A 58 19.70 -8.63 18.14
N GLU A 59 20.45 -8.01 19.05
CA GLU A 59 20.59 -8.47 20.43
C GLU A 59 19.26 -8.44 21.17
N GLU A 60 18.47 -7.37 20.96
CA GLU A 60 17.17 -7.16 21.60
C GLU A 60 16.16 -8.25 21.26
N TYR A 61 16.20 -8.76 20.03
CA TYR A 61 15.27 -9.79 19.55
C TYR A 61 15.88 -11.21 19.63
N LYS A 62 17.17 -11.30 19.92
CA LYS A 62 17.94 -12.55 19.90
C LYS A 62 17.79 -13.32 18.59
N GLN A 63 17.73 -12.60 17.47
CA GLN A 63 17.51 -13.16 16.14
C GLN A 63 18.47 -12.57 15.11
N ALA A 64 18.88 -13.40 14.15
CA ALA A 64 19.52 -12.92 12.95
C ALA A 64 18.48 -12.34 11.99
N GLN A 65 18.84 -11.24 11.33
CA GLN A 65 17.94 -10.45 10.50
C GLN A 65 18.62 -10.12 9.17
N VAL A 66 17.87 -10.18 8.07
CA VAL A 66 18.27 -9.65 6.77
C VAL A 66 17.70 -8.25 6.63
N SER A 67 18.56 -7.24 6.77
CA SER A 67 18.19 -5.85 6.55
C SER A 67 18.26 -5.53 5.05
N ILE A 68 17.21 -4.91 4.53
CA ILE A 68 17.00 -4.73 3.10
C ILE A 68 16.58 -3.28 2.83
N ASN A 69 17.22 -2.68 1.81
CA ASN A 69 16.79 -1.42 1.25
C ASN A 69 16.39 -1.61 -0.22
N LEU A 70 15.11 -1.39 -0.51
CA LEU A 70 14.55 -1.43 -1.85
C LEU A 70 14.67 -0.03 -2.48
N THR A 71 15.57 0.12 -3.46
CA THR A 71 15.78 1.39 -4.14
C THR A 71 14.71 1.69 -5.20
N ASN A 72 13.94 0.67 -5.59
CA ASN A 72 12.77 0.80 -6.45
C ASN A 72 11.75 -0.31 -6.13
N TYR A 73 10.82 -0.04 -5.21
CA TYR A 73 9.82 -1.01 -4.77
C TYR A 73 8.80 -1.38 -5.87
N LYS A 74 8.60 -0.54 -6.89
CA LYS A 74 7.74 -0.84 -8.05
C LYS A 74 8.35 -1.91 -8.96
N LYS A 75 9.67 -1.97 -9.06
CA LYS A 75 10.40 -3.01 -9.82
C LYS A 75 10.63 -4.26 -8.98
N ASN A 76 10.90 -4.09 -7.70
CA ASN A 76 11.13 -5.18 -6.76
C ASN A 76 10.28 -4.94 -5.49
N SER A 77 9.07 -5.50 -5.49
CA SER A 77 8.08 -5.29 -4.44
C SER A 77 8.48 -5.93 -3.11
N ILE A 78 7.85 -5.46 -2.01
CA ILE A 78 8.08 -5.96 -0.66
C ILE A 78 7.80 -7.47 -0.58
N HIS A 79 6.66 -7.92 -1.09
CA HIS A 79 6.29 -9.35 -1.07
C HIS A 79 7.23 -10.23 -1.89
N LYS A 80 7.70 -9.75 -3.05
CA LYS A 80 8.70 -10.48 -3.87
C LYS A 80 10.00 -10.67 -3.11
N THR A 81 10.46 -9.61 -2.45
CA THR A 81 11.68 -9.64 -1.63
C THR A 81 11.50 -10.58 -0.44
N PHE A 82 10.39 -10.50 0.28
CA PHE A 82 10.08 -11.36 1.41
C PHE A 82 10.05 -12.85 1.01
N GLU A 83 9.38 -13.18 -0.09
CA GLU A 83 9.33 -14.57 -0.59
C GLU A 83 10.70 -15.07 -1.05
N GLU A 84 11.54 -14.22 -1.65
CA GLU A 84 12.91 -14.63 -2.01
C GLU A 84 13.76 -14.89 -0.76
N VAL A 85 13.66 -14.06 0.29
CA VAL A 85 14.32 -14.34 1.58
C VAL A 85 13.83 -15.65 2.16
N ARG A 86 12.51 -15.92 2.16
CA ARG A 86 11.93 -17.19 2.62
C ARG A 86 12.49 -18.39 1.86
N LYS A 87 12.64 -18.27 0.55
CA LYS A 87 13.23 -19.31 -0.31
C LYS A 87 14.69 -19.56 0.05
N GLN A 88 15.48 -18.50 0.23
CA GLN A 88 16.91 -18.62 0.59
C GLN A 88 17.10 -19.15 2.02
N ALA A 89 16.23 -18.77 2.94
CA ALA A 89 16.21 -19.28 4.31
C ALA A 89 15.97 -20.80 4.35
N ARG A 90 14.94 -21.27 3.62
CA ARG A 90 14.64 -22.71 3.52
C ARG A 90 15.81 -23.54 3.00
N LYS A 91 16.55 -23.04 2.01
CA LYS A 91 17.76 -23.72 1.50
C LYS A 91 18.84 -23.92 2.55
N ARG A 92 18.80 -23.14 3.64
CA ARG A 92 19.78 -23.17 4.73
C ARG A 92 19.22 -23.79 6.02
N GLY A 93 18.05 -24.43 5.93
CA GLY A 93 17.42 -25.08 7.08
C GLY A 93 16.85 -24.11 8.12
N VAL A 94 16.71 -22.81 7.78
CA VAL A 94 16.12 -21.82 8.67
C VAL A 94 14.78 -21.31 8.14
N ARG A 95 13.99 -20.70 9.02
CA ARG A 95 12.66 -20.18 8.76
C ARG A 95 12.63 -18.68 8.98
N VAL A 96 11.92 -17.97 8.10
CA VAL A 96 11.48 -16.59 8.37
C VAL A 96 10.37 -16.62 9.41
N THR A 97 10.50 -15.85 10.48
CA THR A 97 9.48 -15.67 11.52
C THR A 97 8.52 -14.56 11.16
N GLY A 98 9.03 -13.42 10.72
CA GLY A 98 8.28 -12.27 10.29
C GLY A 98 9.15 -11.21 9.63
N SER A 99 8.65 -9.99 9.58
CA SER A 99 9.38 -8.85 9.03
C SER A 99 9.01 -7.53 9.70
N GLU A 100 9.85 -6.53 9.47
CA GLU A 100 9.63 -5.16 9.95
C GLU A 100 9.77 -4.16 8.81
N ILE A 101 8.96 -3.12 8.85
CA ILE A 101 9.11 -1.94 7.99
C ILE A 101 9.69 -0.81 8.83
N VAL A 102 10.90 -0.38 8.47
CA VAL A 102 11.59 0.74 9.10
C VAL A 102 11.25 2.01 8.34
N GLY A 103 10.75 3.02 9.06
CA GLY A 103 10.30 4.28 8.48
C GLY A 103 8.88 4.20 7.89
N LEU A 104 8.62 5.05 6.91
CA LEU A 104 7.34 5.17 6.23
C LEU A 104 7.34 4.39 4.91
N LEU A 105 6.14 4.05 4.42
CA LEU A 105 5.97 3.39 3.13
C LEU A 105 4.74 3.92 2.39
N PRO A 106 4.75 3.87 1.04
CA PRO A 106 3.57 4.15 0.24
C PRO A 106 2.48 3.09 0.44
N LEU A 107 1.24 3.51 0.44
CA LEU A 107 0.05 2.65 0.55
C LEU A 107 0.06 1.51 -0.50
N ASP A 108 0.37 1.85 -1.76
CA ASP A 108 0.45 0.89 -2.87
C ASP A 108 1.38 -0.29 -2.58
N ALA A 109 2.45 -0.11 -1.81
CA ALA A 109 3.38 -1.19 -1.46
C ALA A 109 2.72 -2.28 -0.58
N LEU A 110 1.80 -1.91 0.32
CA LEU A 110 1.03 -2.87 1.11
C LEU A 110 -0.15 -3.44 0.32
N VAL A 111 -0.90 -2.61 -0.37
CA VAL A 111 -2.05 -3.03 -1.19
C VAL A 111 -1.61 -4.05 -2.24
N SER A 112 -0.52 -3.80 -2.96
CA SER A 112 0.03 -4.75 -3.92
C SER A 112 0.47 -6.06 -3.27
N SER A 113 0.98 -6.01 -2.04
CA SER A 113 1.36 -7.21 -1.28
C SER A 113 0.13 -8.02 -0.86
N GLY A 114 -0.93 -7.37 -0.39
CA GLY A 114 -2.21 -8.02 -0.08
C GLY A 114 -2.80 -8.72 -1.30
N LYS A 115 -2.88 -8.03 -2.43
CA LYS A 115 -3.33 -8.59 -3.71
C LYS A 115 -2.48 -9.79 -4.15
N TYR A 116 -1.17 -9.74 -3.98
CA TYR A 116 -0.27 -10.86 -4.30
C TYR A 116 -0.61 -12.12 -3.48
N TYR A 117 -0.78 -11.98 -2.17
CA TYR A 117 -1.06 -13.14 -1.31
C TYR A 117 -2.46 -13.71 -1.55
N LEU A 118 -3.46 -12.88 -1.84
CA LEU A 118 -4.78 -13.35 -2.25
C LEU A 118 -4.73 -14.15 -3.57
N LYS A 119 -4.03 -13.64 -4.58
CA LYS A 119 -3.82 -14.38 -5.84
C LYS A 119 -3.15 -15.74 -5.60
N LYS A 120 -2.13 -15.78 -4.75
CA LYS A 120 -1.44 -17.01 -4.36
C LYS A 120 -2.37 -18.01 -3.66
N GLN A 121 -3.35 -17.51 -2.89
CA GLN A 121 -4.39 -18.29 -2.22
C GLN A 121 -5.59 -18.61 -3.14
N LYS A 122 -5.56 -18.21 -4.41
CA LYS A 122 -6.68 -18.34 -5.36
C LYS A 122 -7.96 -17.66 -4.86
N ARG A 123 -7.82 -16.48 -4.26
CA ARG A 123 -8.92 -15.64 -3.76
C ARG A 123 -9.09 -14.40 -4.63
N THR A 124 -10.26 -13.79 -4.56
CA THR A 124 -10.51 -12.49 -5.22
C THR A 124 -9.60 -11.40 -4.65
N THR A 125 -9.22 -10.44 -5.48
CA THR A 125 -8.40 -9.29 -5.10
C THR A 125 -9.20 -7.98 -5.05
N GLY A 126 -10.48 -8.02 -5.40
CA GLY A 126 -11.40 -6.87 -5.34
C GLY A 126 -12.01 -6.72 -3.95
N LEU A 127 -11.17 -6.58 -2.94
CA LEU A 127 -11.56 -6.34 -1.55
C LEU A 127 -11.30 -4.88 -1.16
N PRO A 128 -11.95 -4.38 -0.10
CA PRO A 128 -11.64 -3.09 0.48
C PRO A 128 -10.15 -2.95 0.80
N GLU A 129 -9.65 -1.72 0.70
CA GLU A 129 -8.23 -1.41 0.92
C GLU A 129 -7.76 -1.81 2.33
N SER A 130 -8.59 -1.59 3.36
CA SER A 130 -8.32 -2.02 4.73
C SER A 130 -8.06 -3.53 4.85
N ASP A 131 -8.81 -4.33 4.09
CA ASP A 131 -8.66 -5.78 4.08
C ASP A 131 -7.35 -6.19 3.38
N LEU A 132 -7.02 -5.52 2.27
CA LEU A 132 -5.76 -5.74 1.55
C LEU A 132 -4.55 -5.41 2.42
N ILE A 133 -4.60 -4.30 3.19
CA ILE A 133 -3.59 -3.92 4.17
C ILE A 133 -3.48 -5.00 5.26
N SER A 134 -4.60 -5.43 5.83
CA SER A 134 -4.63 -6.46 6.89
C SER A 134 -4.03 -7.79 6.41
N ILE A 135 -4.34 -8.20 5.19
CA ILE A 135 -3.77 -9.40 4.56
C ILE A 135 -2.27 -9.25 4.34
N ALA A 136 -1.81 -8.07 3.91
CA ALA A 136 -0.38 -7.80 3.74
C ALA A 136 0.37 -7.87 5.08
N ILE A 137 -0.16 -7.23 6.13
CA ILE A 137 0.40 -7.25 7.49
C ILE A 137 0.57 -8.69 7.98
N SER A 138 -0.51 -9.49 7.90
CA SER A 138 -0.49 -10.89 8.35
C SER A 138 0.45 -11.75 7.50
N SER A 139 0.43 -11.59 6.18
CA SER A 139 1.22 -12.44 5.26
C SER A 139 2.71 -12.15 5.31
N LEU A 140 3.10 -10.90 5.55
CA LEU A 140 4.48 -10.45 5.72
C LEU A 140 4.97 -10.63 7.17
N GLY A 141 4.09 -11.00 8.11
CA GLY A 141 4.44 -11.13 9.52
C GLY A 141 4.93 -9.80 10.12
N LEU A 142 4.27 -8.69 9.82
CA LEU A 142 4.68 -7.37 10.30
C LEU A 142 4.43 -7.17 11.80
N ASN A 143 3.61 -8.03 12.41
CA ASN A 143 3.33 -8.05 13.85
C ASN A 143 4.21 -9.04 14.63
N ASP A 144 5.27 -9.59 14.04
CA ASP A 144 6.12 -10.63 14.65
C ASP A 144 6.84 -10.13 15.91
N ILE A 145 7.40 -8.94 15.87
CA ILE A 145 8.16 -8.34 16.97
C ILE A 145 7.36 -7.27 17.70
N SER A 146 6.64 -6.45 16.98
CA SER A 146 5.83 -5.34 17.50
C SER A 146 4.58 -5.13 16.67
N ILE A 147 3.55 -4.54 17.26
CA ILE A 147 2.32 -4.20 16.52
C ILE A 147 2.63 -3.18 15.43
N PHE A 148 2.33 -3.52 14.20
CA PHE A 148 2.45 -2.64 13.06
C PHE A 148 1.22 -1.72 12.95
N ASP A 149 1.38 -0.47 13.36
CA ASP A 149 0.33 0.55 13.25
C ASP A 149 0.39 1.18 11.84
N HIS A 150 -0.51 0.77 10.96
CA HIS A 150 -0.57 1.26 9.59
C HIS A 150 -0.91 2.77 9.52
N ASN A 151 -1.65 3.31 10.51
CA ASN A 151 -1.97 4.74 10.57
C ASN A 151 -0.74 5.62 10.81
N LYS A 152 0.32 5.05 11.42
CA LYS A 152 1.58 5.76 11.68
C LYS A 152 2.68 5.45 10.66
N LYS A 153 2.43 4.55 9.73
CA LYS A 153 3.46 4.04 8.81
C LYS A 153 3.16 4.30 7.34
N ILE A 154 1.89 4.49 6.97
CA ILE A 154 1.49 4.73 5.58
C ILE A 154 1.45 6.23 5.32
N ILE A 155 2.20 6.68 4.30
CA ILE A 155 2.37 8.09 3.95
C ILE A 155 1.03 8.74 3.64
N GLU A 156 0.22 8.12 2.80
CA GLU A 156 -1.07 8.64 2.34
C GLU A 156 -2.06 8.82 3.49
N ILE A 157 -2.05 7.91 4.47
CA ILE A 157 -2.90 8.03 5.66
C ILE A 157 -2.43 9.19 6.54
N LEU A 158 -1.11 9.34 6.76
CA LEU A 158 -0.55 10.42 7.57
C LEU A 158 -0.84 11.81 7.00
N ILE A 159 -0.85 11.97 5.68
CA ILE A 159 -1.13 13.25 5.03
C ILE A 159 -2.61 13.62 5.14
N ASN A 160 -3.50 12.62 5.17
CA ASN A 160 -4.96 12.83 5.16
C ASN A 160 -5.58 13.04 6.55
N THR A 161 -4.80 12.98 7.64
CA THR A 161 -5.33 13.04 9.03
C THR A 161 -5.86 14.40 9.48
N GLU A 162 -5.73 15.47 8.71
CA GLU A 162 -6.08 16.84 9.15
C GLU A 162 -7.45 17.36 8.68
N LYS A 163 -8.26 16.59 7.97
CA LYS A 163 -9.55 17.08 7.46
C LYS A 163 -10.72 16.36 8.11
N THR A 164 -11.60 17.12 8.75
CA THR A 164 -12.95 16.64 9.09
C THR A 164 -13.68 16.28 7.80
N SER A 165 -13.85 15.00 7.57
CA SER A 165 -14.45 14.44 6.36
C SER A 165 -15.90 14.05 6.63
N PHE A 166 -16.80 14.37 5.73
CA PHE A 166 -18.18 13.86 5.76
C PHE A 166 -18.20 12.35 5.50
N SER A 167 -17.28 11.85 4.69
CA SER A 167 -17.17 10.44 4.37
C SER A 167 -16.74 9.56 5.56
N ASP A 168 -16.10 10.15 6.58
CA ASP A 168 -15.69 9.47 7.81
C ASP A 168 -16.77 9.53 8.92
N MET A 169 -17.86 10.22 8.68
CA MET A 169 -18.93 10.32 9.65
C MET A 169 -19.68 9.00 9.84
N LYS A 170 -20.15 8.78 11.07
CA LYS A 170 -21.15 7.72 11.29
C LYS A 170 -22.38 8.00 10.42
N LEU A 171 -22.92 6.98 9.76
CA LEU A 171 -24.05 7.10 8.84
C LEU A 171 -25.20 7.94 9.42
N LYS A 172 -25.59 7.71 10.67
CA LYS A 172 -26.64 8.49 11.34
C LYS A 172 -26.28 9.98 11.44
N SER A 173 -25.01 10.30 11.70
CA SER A 173 -24.55 11.69 11.81
C SER A 173 -24.56 12.37 10.45
N PHE A 174 -24.14 11.68 9.40
CA PHE A 174 -24.19 12.18 8.02
C PHE A 174 -25.64 12.50 7.59
N ILE A 175 -26.57 11.55 7.81
CA ILE A 175 -28.00 11.76 7.49
C ILE A 175 -28.58 12.95 8.27
N ASN A 176 -28.23 13.08 9.55
CA ASN A 176 -28.69 14.22 10.35
C ASN A 176 -28.12 15.55 9.85
N ASN A 177 -26.89 15.57 9.33
CA ASN A 177 -26.30 16.79 8.75
C ASN A 177 -27.03 17.21 7.46
N ILE A 178 -27.36 16.25 6.58
CA ILE A 178 -28.13 16.52 5.36
C ILE A 178 -29.51 17.17 5.68
N SER A 179 -30.13 16.79 6.80
CA SER A 179 -31.48 17.30 7.18
C SER A 179 -31.45 18.69 7.80
N ARG A 180 -30.29 19.31 7.99
CA ARG A 180 -30.18 20.64 8.62
C ARG A 180 -30.28 21.76 7.58
N GLU A 181 -30.52 22.98 8.05
CA GLU A 181 -30.47 24.20 7.25
C GLU A 181 -29.04 24.65 6.91
N THR A 182 -28.20 23.69 6.54
CA THR A 182 -26.81 23.95 6.08
C THR A 182 -26.69 23.56 4.60
N PRO A 183 -25.99 24.35 3.79
CA PRO A 183 -25.88 24.06 2.35
C PRO A 183 -25.04 22.79 2.05
N THR A 184 -24.16 22.40 2.99
CA THR A 184 -23.30 21.22 2.89
C THR A 184 -23.42 20.34 4.15
N PRO A 185 -23.39 18.99 4.03
CA PRO A 185 -23.37 18.21 2.78
C PRO A 185 -24.70 18.33 2.02
N GLY A 186 -24.63 18.42 0.68
CA GLY A 186 -25.79 18.65 -0.19
C GLY A 186 -26.14 17.46 -1.09
N GLY A 187 -26.86 17.78 -2.18
CA GLY A 187 -27.33 16.80 -3.15
C GLY A 187 -26.20 16.05 -3.88
N GLY A 188 -25.08 16.71 -4.17
CA GLY A 188 -23.90 16.10 -4.78
C GLY A 188 -23.26 15.08 -3.84
N SER A 189 -23.06 15.43 -2.57
CA SER A 189 -22.55 14.50 -1.54
C SER A 189 -23.45 13.26 -1.40
N VAL A 190 -24.79 13.42 -1.45
CA VAL A 190 -25.75 12.30 -1.40
C VAL A 190 -25.67 11.44 -2.67
N SER A 191 -25.53 12.07 -3.82
CA SER A 191 -25.38 11.36 -5.11
C SER A 191 -24.08 10.53 -5.14
N ALA A 192 -22.99 11.10 -4.66
CA ALA A 192 -21.69 10.41 -4.53
C ALA A 192 -21.81 9.20 -3.56
N LEU A 193 -22.46 9.37 -2.41
CA LEU A 193 -22.70 8.23 -1.50
C LEU A 193 -23.55 7.15 -2.17
N SER A 194 -24.56 7.51 -2.95
CA SER A 194 -25.41 6.56 -3.65
C SER A 194 -24.61 5.77 -4.71
N ALA A 195 -23.71 6.44 -5.43
CA ALA A 195 -22.80 5.81 -6.37
C ALA A 195 -21.83 4.84 -5.65
N ALA A 196 -21.27 5.25 -4.51
CA ALA A 196 -20.41 4.40 -3.69
C ALA A 196 -21.13 3.13 -3.22
N LEU A 197 -22.39 3.24 -2.77
CA LEU A 197 -23.21 2.09 -2.37
C LEU A 197 -23.49 1.15 -3.57
N GLY A 198 -23.78 1.69 -4.74
CA GLY A 198 -23.96 0.90 -5.98
C GLY A 198 -22.69 0.12 -6.37
N ALA A 199 -21.54 0.78 -6.31
CA ALA A 199 -20.25 0.15 -6.56
C ALA A 199 -19.93 -0.94 -5.51
N ALA A 200 -20.19 -0.68 -4.23
CA ALA A 200 -20.01 -1.65 -3.15
C ALA A 200 -20.85 -2.92 -3.37
N LEU A 201 -22.14 -2.76 -3.69
CA LEU A 201 -23.03 -3.90 -3.97
C LEU A 201 -22.58 -4.69 -5.19
N THR A 202 -22.14 -4.03 -6.25
CA THR A 202 -21.63 -4.68 -7.46
C THR A 202 -20.35 -5.47 -7.16
N SER A 203 -19.44 -4.89 -6.39
CA SER A 203 -18.22 -5.58 -5.92
C SER A 203 -18.57 -6.81 -5.07
N MET A 204 -19.52 -6.68 -4.15
CA MET A 204 -20.02 -7.78 -3.32
C MET A 204 -20.52 -8.95 -4.18
N VAL A 205 -21.37 -8.67 -5.17
CA VAL A 205 -21.91 -9.72 -6.07
C VAL A 205 -20.78 -10.39 -6.85
N ALA A 206 -19.83 -9.63 -7.38
CA ALA A 206 -18.68 -10.17 -8.10
C ALA A 206 -17.82 -11.08 -7.21
N ASN A 207 -17.56 -10.68 -5.98
CA ASN A 207 -16.76 -11.44 -5.00
C ASN A 207 -17.47 -12.73 -4.56
N LEU A 208 -18.77 -12.69 -4.31
CA LEU A 208 -19.58 -13.87 -3.97
C LEU A 208 -19.62 -14.86 -5.15
N THR A 209 -19.79 -14.37 -6.38
CA THR A 209 -19.86 -15.20 -7.57
C THR A 209 -18.50 -15.84 -7.90
N TYR A 210 -17.39 -15.16 -7.64
CA TYR A 210 -16.04 -15.70 -7.84
C TYR A 210 -15.83 -17.05 -7.14
N SER A 211 -16.36 -17.21 -5.93
CA SER A 211 -16.21 -18.42 -5.12
C SER A 211 -17.29 -19.48 -5.38
N LYS A 212 -18.32 -19.16 -6.18
CA LYS A 212 -19.49 -20.03 -6.41
C LYS A 212 -19.16 -21.14 -7.42
N LYS A 213 -19.57 -22.37 -7.10
CA LYS A 213 -19.45 -23.53 -7.98
C LYS A 213 -20.27 -23.32 -9.27
N GLY A 214 -19.68 -23.65 -10.41
CA GLY A 214 -20.30 -23.50 -11.75
C GLY A 214 -19.99 -22.17 -12.43
N TYR A 215 -19.24 -21.28 -11.78
CA TYR A 215 -18.82 -19.99 -12.34
C TYR A 215 -17.29 -19.87 -12.56
N GLU A 216 -16.59 -21.01 -12.55
CA GLU A 216 -15.13 -21.07 -12.62
C GLU A 216 -14.55 -20.42 -13.88
N SER A 217 -15.23 -20.58 -15.03
CA SER A 217 -14.83 -19.99 -16.31
C SER A 217 -14.82 -18.45 -16.30
N ASN A 218 -15.63 -17.85 -15.44
CA ASN A 218 -15.81 -16.39 -15.38
C ASN A 218 -15.02 -15.72 -14.26
N ARG A 219 -14.16 -16.43 -13.53
CA ARG A 219 -13.41 -15.91 -12.38
C ARG A 219 -12.60 -14.66 -12.70
N ASN A 220 -11.89 -14.64 -13.83
CA ASN A 220 -11.10 -13.48 -14.23
C ASN A 220 -11.96 -12.24 -14.48
N MET A 221 -13.16 -12.40 -15.03
CA MET A 221 -14.12 -11.33 -15.22
C MET A 221 -14.62 -10.78 -13.87
N HIS A 222 -14.93 -11.66 -12.92
CA HIS A 222 -15.40 -11.26 -11.59
C HIS A 222 -14.31 -10.53 -10.79
N ILE A 223 -13.05 -10.97 -10.87
CA ILE A 223 -11.92 -10.23 -10.28
C ILE A 223 -11.85 -8.82 -10.85
N LYS A 224 -11.81 -8.69 -12.18
CA LYS A 224 -11.70 -7.38 -12.84
C LYS A 224 -12.87 -6.46 -12.49
N ARG A 225 -14.09 -6.98 -12.46
CA ARG A 225 -15.28 -6.19 -12.06
C ARG A 225 -15.19 -5.73 -10.62
N SER A 226 -14.82 -6.61 -9.68
CA SER A 226 -14.70 -6.23 -8.29
C SER A 226 -13.57 -5.22 -8.05
N GLU A 227 -12.43 -5.32 -8.76
CA GLU A 227 -11.35 -4.34 -8.67
C GLU A 227 -11.80 -2.96 -9.18
N ILE A 228 -12.46 -2.88 -10.34
CA ILE A 228 -13.01 -1.62 -10.88
C ILE A 228 -14.04 -1.02 -9.92
N CYS A 229 -14.91 -1.84 -9.35
CA CYS A 229 -15.92 -1.36 -8.41
C CYS A 229 -15.30 -0.82 -7.11
N GLN A 230 -14.18 -1.37 -6.64
CA GLN A 230 -13.44 -0.80 -5.50
C GLN A 230 -12.80 0.55 -5.85
N GLU A 231 -12.28 0.72 -7.06
CA GLU A 231 -11.76 2.01 -7.53
C GLU A 231 -12.87 3.06 -7.59
N LEU A 232 -14.00 2.74 -8.23
CA LEU A 232 -15.17 3.63 -8.30
C LEU A 232 -15.77 3.96 -6.92
N LEU A 233 -15.78 3.01 -6.01
CA LEU A 233 -16.21 3.23 -4.63
C LEU A 233 -15.30 4.27 -3.95
N ASN A 234 -13.99 4.11 -4.05
CA ASN A 234 -13.03 5.02 -3.44
C ASN A 234 -13.14 6.42 -4.04
N GLU A 235 -13.26 6.55 -5.36
CA GLU A 235 -13.48 7.83 -6.05
C GLU A 235 -14.78 8.49 -5.57
N ALA A 236 -15.88 7.75 -5.51
CA ALA A 236 -17.16 8.27 -5.04
C ALA A 236 -17.12 8.71 -3.56
N MET A 237 -16.38 8.00 -2.71
CA MET A 237 -16.18 8.42 -1.31
C MET A 237 -15.43 9.75 -1.20
N ILE A 238 -14.41 9.97 -2.06
CA ILE A 238 -13.69 11.25 -2.14
C ILE A 238 -14.64 12.38 -2.60
N MET A 239 -15.49 12.10 -3.59
CA MET A 239 -16.45 13.07 -4.14
C MET A 239 -17.45 13.58 -3.13
N ILE A 240 -17.77 12.84 -2.05
CA ILE A 240 -18.64 13.30 -0.97
C ILE A 240 -18.10 14.60 -0.36
N ASP A 241 -16.80 14.64 -0.11
CA ASP A 241 -16.12 15.79 0.50
C ASP A 241 -15.75 16.86 -0.53
N GLU A 242 -15.44 16.45 -1.77
CA GLU A 242 -15.13 17.39 -2.86
C GLU A 242 -16.32 18.27 -3.23
N ASP A 243 -17.52 17.71 -3.32
CA ASP A 243 -18.76 18.47 -3.56
C ASP A 243 -18.93 19.60 -2.53
N SER A 244 -18.77 19.27 -1.26
CA SER A 244 -18.91 20.24 -0.17
C SER A 244 -17.81 21.31 -0.20
N ARG A 245 -16.56 20.93 -0.49
CA ARG A 245 -15.44 21.87 -0.62
C ARG A 245 -15.63 22.82 -1.79
N SER A 246 -16.01 22.30 -2.95
CA SER A 246 -16.29 23.11 -4.13
C SER A 246 -17.37 24.14 -3.87
N TYR A 247 -18.45 23.75 -3.18
CA TYR A 247 -19.49 24.67 -2.77
C TYR A 247 -18.96 25.78 -1.85
N ASP A 248 -18.15 25.41 -0.84
CA ASP A 248 -17.58 26.38 0.11
C ASP A 248 -16.62 27.35 -0.61
N GLU A 249 -15.85 26.90 -1.59
CA GLU A 249 -14.97 27.75 -2.42
C GLU A 249 -15.78 28.79 -3.20
N VAL A 250 -16.89 28.39 -3.83
CA VAL A 250 -17.80 29.29 -4.53
C VAL A 250 -18.37 30.34 -3.56
N ILE A 251 -18.89 29.92 -2.41
CA ILE A 251 -19.45 30.84 -1.41
C ILE A 251 -18.39 31.80 -0.88
N ASN A 252 -17.17 31.33 -0.63
CA ASN A 252 -16.07 32.19 -0.20
C ASN A 252 -15.69 33.23 -1.26
N ALA A 253 -15.66 32.85 -2.53
CA ALA A 253 -15.42 33.77 -3.64
C ALA A 253 -16.54 34.85 -3.71
N PHE A 254 -17.80 34.48 -3.51
CA PHE A 254 -18.91 35.44 -3.46
C PHE A 254 -18.84 36.40 -2.26
N ARG A 255 -18.21 36.02 -1.15
CA ARG A 255 -18.03 36.85 0.05
C ARG A 255 -16.86 37.85 -0.05
N LEU A 256 -16.02 37.75 -1.06
CA LEU A 256 -14.89 38.67 -1.25
C LEU A 256 -15.36 40.13 -1.37
N PRO A 257 -14.57 41.10 -0.87
CA PRO A 257 -14.86 42.53 -0.96
C PRO A 257 -15.13 43.00 -2.40
N LYS A 258 -15.97 44.04 -2.57
CA LYS A 258 -16.32 44.63 -3.85
C LYS A 258 -16.40 46.17 -3.80
N LYS A 259 -15.53 46.79 -3.01
CA LYS A 259 -15.60 48.23 -2.72
C LYS A 259 -14.86 49.09 -3.78
N ASN A 260 -13.88 48.54 -4.48
CA ASN A 260 -13.09 49.21 -5.48
C ASN A 260 -12.88 48.30 -6.73
N SER A 261 -12.36 48.87 -7.79
CA SER A 261 -12.19 48.18 -9.10
C SER A 261 -11.26 46.96 -9.00
N GLU A 262 -10.24 47.00 -8.16
CA GLU A 262 -9.29 45.91 -7.96
C GLU A 262 -9.92 44.74 -7.20
N GLU A 263 -10.65 45.02 -6.12
CA GLU A 263 -11.41 44.03 -5.36
C GLU A 263 -12.48 43.36 -6.23
N ILE A 264 -13.18 44.11 -7.08
CA ILE A 264 -14.17 43.59 -8.03
C ILE A 264 -13.52 42.58 -8.98
N LYS A 265 -12.34 42.96 -9.55
CA LYS A 265 -11.59 42.10 -10.46
C LYS A 265 -11.16 40.80 -9.79
N ILE A 266 -10.52 40.87 -8.61
CA ILE A 266 -10.11 39.72 -7.81
C ILE A 266 -11.30 38.81 -7.51
N ARG A 267 -12.45 39.40 -7.09
CA ARG A 267 -13.66 38.66 -6.81
C ARG A 267 -14.20 37.92 -8.05
N GLN A 268 -14.24 38.58 -9.22
CA GLN A 268 -14.67 37.97 -10.48
C GLN A 268 -13.77 36.81 -10.89
N GLU A 269 -12.45 36.99 -10.82
CA GLU A 269 -11.47 35.95 -11.10
C GLU A 269 -11.64 34.76 -10.14
N SER A 270 -11.84 35.03 -8.83
CA SER A 270 -12.05 33.98 -7.84
C SER A 270 -13.36 33.20 -8.05
N ILE A 271 -14.44 33.88 -8.44
CA ILE A 271 -15.72 33.23 -8.78
C ILE A 271 -15.53 32.36 -10.01
N TYR A 272 -14.88 32.87 -11.06
CA TYR A 272 -14.64 32.10 -12.28
C TYR A 272 -13.76 30.86 -12.06
N THR A 273 -12.82 30.94 -11.13
CA THR A 273 -11.94 29.80 -10.81
C THR A 273 -12.65 28.75 -9.93
N ALA A 274 -13.60 29.18 -9.10
CA ALA A 274 -14.33 28.29 -8.19
C ALA A 274 -15.56 27.61 -8.84
N THR A 275 -16.04 28.11 -9.99
CA THR A 275 -17.13 27.53 -10.77
C THR A 275 -16.64 26.72 -11.96
#